data_dd899bde36ab178b484137034fb1baa7
#
_entry.id   dd899bde36ab178b484137034fb1baa7
#
_cell.length_a   1.000
_cell.length_b   1.000
_cell.length_c   1.000
_cell.angle_alpha   90.00
_cell.angle_beta   90.00
_cell.angle_gamma   90.00
#
_symmetry.space_group_name_H-M   'P 1'
#
loop_
_entity.id
_entity.type
_entity.pdbx_description
1 polymer ?
#
loop_
_entity_poly.entity_id
_entity_poly.type
_entity_poly.pdbx_seq_one_letter_code
_entity_poly.pdbx_strand_id
1 'polypeptide(L)'
;MRMLAGRCSVLLGLLVVLAPVGAAVTPPTAGAAPATATCGGTVALPATLAAGTYASVSITGVCAVRTGQVTVTGDVSVGAGAALVTAYGQSGGLSGPPVLNVLGSIVAGAGASLILGCDPVHFTCFDDPTPGSPTSASQTTVQGSIVATDSLGVVIHDSTVNGDITETGGGGGLSCAPSTSVFSQTYEHSVYSDYENLVIGGNLRVSGVQSCWFGALRLTVGGSATFSGNTFFDQDANEILNNQISGNMLCTDLSPPVHFGDAGQGGSTVGGYGTGDCAFSRQLPYPNSTPVTYLPIASQDTALRGYWLGAADGGIFSFGVPFYGSSASQGQSIGGIAATPGGIGYQLASAGGSIFAEGPHPACTGSIASPNRPIVGVASAPGGSGCWTVASDGGIFSFNAPFFGSMGSLHLNKPIVGMAATPGGDGYYLVASDGGIFSFGSGAVFQGSTGSLTLNRPIVGMALG
;
A
#
# COMPACT_ATOMS: atom_id res chain seq x y z
N MET A 1 -12.21 4.47 12.60
CA MET A 1 -13.26 3.86 13.49
C MET A 1 -12.57 2.72 14.19
N ARG A 2 -12.39 2.82 15.52
CA ARG A 2 -11.77 1.72 16.26
C ARG A 2 -12.55 0.46 15.90
N MET A 3 -11.89 -0.62 15.46
CA MET A 3 -12.48 -1.94 15.53
C MET A 3 -13.01 -2.08 16.97
N LEU A 4 -14.30 -1.96 17.15
CA LEU A 4 -14.97 -2.45 18.33
C LEU A 4 -14.82 -3.97 18.29
N ALA A 5 -13.70 -4.47 18.82
CA ALA A 5 -13.64 -5.84 19.26
C ALA A 5 -14.88 -6.05 20.11
N GLY A 6 -15.86 -6.74 19.55
CA GLY A 6 -17.09 -7.09 20.27
C GLY A 6 -16.71 -7.80 21.55
N ARG A 7 -16.72 -7.06 22.66
CA ARG A 7 -16.58 -7.63 23.99
C ARG A 7 -17.81 -8.49 24.25
N CYS A 8 -17.73 -9.74 23.88
CA CYS A 8 -18.59 -10.76 24.48
C CYS A 8 -18.02 -11.02 25.87
N SER A 9 -18.53 -10.30 26.87
CA SER A 9 -18.23 -10.55 28.28
C SER A 9 -18.88 -11.86 28.67
N VAL A 10 -18.14 -12.94 28.51
CA VAL A 10 -18.45 -14.19 29.24
C VAL A 10 -17.63 -14.12 30.53
N LEU A 11 -18.34 -13.87 31.64
CA LEU A 11 -17.82 -14.15 32.96
C LEU A 11 -17.55 -15.67 33.06
N LEU A 12 -16.31 -16.08 32.86
CA LEU A 12 -15.88 -17.43 33.19
C LEU A 12 -14.89 -17.35 34.35
N GLY A 13 -15.20 -18.08 35.41
CA GLY A 13 -14.41 -18.11 36.63
C GLY A 13 -12.97 -18.52 36.39
N LEU A 14 -12.10 -17.90 37.17
CA LEU A 14 -10.66 -18.09 37.22
C LEU A 14 -10.33 -19.53 37.62
N LEU A 15 -10.25 -20.44 36.64
CA LEU A 15 -9.47 -21.67 36.79
C LEU A 15 -8.13 -21.38 36.10
N VAL A 16 -7.09 -21.15 36.90
CA VAL A 16 -5.70 -21.16 36.37
C VAL A 16 -5.41 -22.61 35.94
N VAL A 17 -5.82 -22.95 34.74
CA VAL A 17 -5.33 -24.14 34.06
C VAL A 17 -3.94 -23.76 33.55
N LEU A 18 -2.90 -24.26 34.23
CA LEU A 18 -1.56 -24.33 33.66
C LEU A 18 -1.67 -25.08 32.34
N ALA A 19 -1.72 -24.36 31.25
CA ALA A 19 -1.73 -24.95 29.92
C ALA A 19 -0.48 -25.86 29.78
N PRO A 20 -0.65 -27.10 29.30
CA PRO A 20 0.48 -28.01 29.15
C PRO A 20 1.49 -27.37 28.19
N VAL A 21 2.71 -27.17 28.68
CA VAL A 21 3.81 -26.62 27.87
C VAL A 21 4.28 -27.73 26.93
N GLY A 22 4.28 -27.48 25.62
CA GLY A 22 4.86 -28.38 24.62
C GLY A 22 6.35 -28.62 24.88
N ALA A 23 6.94 -29.55 24.13
CA ALA A 23 8.34 -29.90 24.28
C ALA A 23 9.27 -28.69 24.12
N ALA A 24 10.16 -28.45 25.07
CA ALA A 24 11.15 -27.40 24.98
C ALA A 24 12.31 -27.86 24.07
N VAL A 25 12.64 -27.06 23.08
CA VAL A 25 13.82 -27.23 22.25
C VAL A 25 14.97 -26.50 22.96
N THR A 26 15.93 -27.27 23.50
CA THR A 26 17.05 -26.71 24.26
C THR A 26 18.24 -26.36 23.36
N PRO A 27 18.98 -25.27 23.67
CA PRO A 27 20.23 -24.96 22.99
C PRO A 27 21.32 -26.00 23.37
N PRO A 28 22.39 -26.09 22.55
CA PRO A 28 23.55 -26.86 22.95
C PRO A 28 24.13 -26.33 24.27
N THR A 29 24.83 -27.24 25.04
CA THR A 29 25.42 -26.88 26.33
C THR A 29 26.41 -25.74 26.20
N ALA A 30 26.56 -24.94 27.25
CA ALA A 30 27.49 -23.81 27.26
C ALA A 30 28.92 -24.27 26.90
N GLY A 31 29.51 -23.60 25.89
CA GLY A 31 30.84 -23.93 25.36
C GLY A 31 30.86 -24.89 24.15
N ALA A 32 29.74 -25.49 23.78
CA ALA A 32 29.61 -26.20 22.51
C ALA A 32 29.32 -25.20 21.35
N ALA A 33 29.73 -25.56 20.12
CA ALA A 33 29.36 -24.79 18.94
C ALA A 33 27.81 -24.74 18.78
N PRO A 34 27.23 -23.63 18.33
CA PRO A 34 25.81 -23.55 18.04
C PRO A 34 25.39 -24.68 17.07
N ALA A 35 24.31 -25.36 17.36
CA ALA A 35 23.74 -26.40 16.51
C ALA A 35 22.45 -25.99 15.85
N THR A 36 22.12 -26.63 14.73
CA THR A 36 20.80 -26.50 14.11
C THR A 36 19.73 -27.11 15.01
N ALA A 37 18.60 -26.41 15.18
CA ALA A 37 17.47 -26.90 15.93
C ALA A 37 16.24 -27.07 15.04
N THR A 38 15.38 -28.04 15.41
CA THR A 38 14.04 -28.17 14.84
C THR A 38 13.02 -27.88 15.93
N CYS A 39 12.09 -26.97 15.65
CA CYS A 39 11.03 -26.59 16.57
C CYS A 39 9.68 -26.85 15.91
N GLY A 40 8.85 -27.72 16.54
CA GLY A 40 7.58 -28.10 15.94
C GLY A 40 6.65 -28.65 17.01
N GLY A 41 5.58 -27.91 17.29
CA GLY A 41 4.46 -28.29 18.14
C GLY A 41 3.16 -28.28 17.38
N THR A 42 2.07 -28.45 18.08
CA THR A 42 0.71 -28.23 17.55
C THR A 42 0.15 -26.94 18.10
N VAL A 43 -0.99 -26.48 17.58
CA VAL A 43 -1.68 -25.30 18.13
C VAL A 43 -2.02 -25.51 19.61
N ALA A 44 -2.52 -26.70 19.98
CA ALA A 44 -2.85 -27.02 21.37
C ALA A 44 -1.62 -27.17 22.29
N LEU A 45 -0.47 -27.55 21.73
CA LEU A 45 0.78 -27.76 22.45
C LEU A 45 1.95 -27.17 21.63
N PRO A 46 2.10 -25.84 21.58
CA PRO A 46 3.21 -25.21 20.90
C PRO A 46 4.56 -25.64 21.49
N ALA A 47 5.52 -26.00 20.65
CA ALA A 47 6.88 -26.20 21.12
C ALA A 47 7.51 -24.85 21.51
N THR A 48 8.41 -24.85 22.48
CA THR A 48 9.09 -23.63 22.93
C THR A 48 10.58 -23.69 22.55
N LEU A 49 11.05 -22.67 21.86
CA LEU A 49 12.48 -22.46 21.63
C LEU A 49 13.06 -21.81 22.90
N ALA A 50 13.87 -22.56 23.63
CA ALA A 50 14.42 -22.11 24.91
C ALA A 50 15.51 -21.03 24.69
N ALA A 51 15.72 -20.18 25.69
CA ALA A 51 16.78 -19.18 25.67
C ALA A 51 18.16 -19.80 25.41
N GLY A 52 18.94 -19.20 24.53
CA GLY A 52 20.29 -19.68 24.15
C GLY A 52 20.61 -19.36 22.70
N THR A 53 21.73 -19.94 22.23
CA THR A 53 22.28 -19.69 20.88
C THR A 53 22.14 -20.92 19.99
N TYR A 54 21.61 -20.75 18.80
CA TYR A 54 21.39 -21.75 17.77
C TYR A 54 22.12 -21.35 16.48
N ALA A 55 22.63 -22.33 15.72
CA ALA A 55 23.23 -22.06 14.41
C ALA A 55 22.15 -21.68 13.38
N SER A 56 21.08 -22.45 13.34
CA SER A 56 19.89 -22.20 12.53
C SER A 56 18.67 -22.87 13.19
N VAL A 57 17.47 -22.46 12.81
CA VAL A 57 16.23 -23.05 13.33
C VAL A 57 15.30 -23.39 12.18
N SER A 58 14.83 -24.66 12.16
CA SER A 58 13.79 -25.12 11.25
C SER A 58 12.48 -25.29 12.03
N ILE A 59 11.42 -24.59 11.63
CA ILE A 59 10.10 -24.64 12.25
C ILE A 59 9.19 -25.50 11.42
N THR A 60 8.68 -26.58 11.99
CA THR A 60 7.88 -27.61 11.30
C THR A 60 6.45 -27.74 11.82
N GLY A 61 6.08 -26.94 12.80
CA GLY A 61 4.76 -26.83 13.42
C GLY A 61 4.64 -25.51 14.17
N VAL A 62 3.91 -25.42 15.26
CA VAL A 62 3.81 -24.19 16.05
C VAL A 62 5.00 -24.10 17.02
N CYS A 63 5.82 -23.08 16.85
CA CYS A 63 7.01 -22.80 17.63
C CYS A 63 6.92 -21.42 18.29
N ALA A 64 7.10 -21.37 19.60
CA ALA A 64 6.98 -20.16 20.40
C ALA A 64 8.32 -19.78 21.04
N VAL A 65 8.60 -18.47 21.13
CA VAL A 65 9.63 -17.89 21.98
C VAL A 65 8.93 -17.21 23.15
N ARG A 66 9.00 -17.79 24.34
CA ARG A 66 8.20 -17.34 25.48
C ARG A 66 9.02 -16.73 26.61
N THR A 67 10.30 -17.04 26.71
CA THR A 67 11.13 -16.57 27.83
C THR A 67 12.58 -16.35 27.39
N GLY A 68 13.19 -15.31 27.92
CA GLY A 68 14.61 -15.03 27.78
C GLY A 68 15.06 -14.69 26.37
N GLN A 69 16.36 -14.70 26.14
CA GLN A 69 16.96 -14.33 24.86
C GLN A 69 17.29 -15.56 24.02
N VAL A 70 16.74 -15.62 22.83
CA VAL A 70 17.07 -16.60 21.79
C VAL A 70 17.88 -15.89 20.71
N THR A 71 19.05 -16.42 20.39
CA THR A 71 19.91 -15.93 19.31
C THR A 71 20.10 -17.03 18.27
N VAL A 72 19.77 -16.74 17.01
CA VAL A 72 20.03 -17.63 15.87
C VAL A 72 21.09 -16.98 15.00
N THR A 73 22.27 -17.61 14.88
CA THR A 73 23.42 -17.04 14.16
C THR A 73 23.30 -17.16 12.64
N GLY A 74 22.47 -18.05 12.14
CA GLY A 74 22.09 -18.21 10.75
C GLY A 74 20.61 -17.89 10.53
N ASP A 75 19.98 -18.67 9.66
CA ASP A 75 18.60 -18.43 9.24
C ASP A 75 17.57 -19.17 10.11
N VAL A 76 16.34 -18.63 10.11
CA VAL A 76 15.14 -19.29 10.60
C VAL A 76 14.27 -19.62 9.40
N SER A 77 13.98 -20.91 9.21
CA SER A 77 13.04 -21.38 8.17
C SER A 77 11.71 -21.80 8.80
N VAL A 78 10.61 -21.21 8.36
CA VAL A 78 9.25 -21.58 8.78
C VAL A 78 8.62 -22.38 7.65
N GLY A 79 8.46 -23.67 7.86
CA GLY A 79 7.95 -24.60 6.86
C GLY A 79 6.47 -24.37 6.51
N ALA A 80 6.03 -25.05 5.47
CA ALA A 80 4.64 -24.92 5.01
C ALA A 80 3.65 -25.27 6.14
N GLY A 81 2.67 -24.40 6.38
CA GLY A 81 1.65 -24.56 7.42
C GLY A 81 2.15 -24.49 8.86
N ALA A 82 3.43 -24.11 9.07
CA ALA A 82 4.01 -23.90 10.40
C ALA A 82 3.82 -22.46 10.90
N ALA A 83 4.06 -22.20 12.17
CA ALA A 83 3.96 -20.88 12.75
C ALA A 83 5.14 -20.56 13.68
N LEU A 84 5.73 -19.37 13.51
CA LEU A 84 6.67 -18.77 14.46
C LEU A 84 5.94 -17.68 15.25
N VAL A 85 5.94 -17.82 16.58
CA VAL A 85 5.20 -16.93 17.48
C VAL A 85 6.15 -16.37 18.53
N THR A 86 6.37 -15.06 18.53
CA THR A 86 7.15 -14.36 19.57
C THR A 86 6.35 -13.33 20.34
N ALA A 87 5.03 -13.24 20.10
CA ALA A 87 4.12 -12.29 20.73
C ALA A 87 3.76 -12.69 22.18
N TYR A 88 4.76 -13.01 22.98
CA TYR A 88 4.66 -13.30 24.41
C TYR A 88 5.53 -12.30 25.17
N GLY A 89 5.00 -11.68 26.21
CA GLY A 89 5.68 -10.57 26.89
C GLY A 89 6.09 -10.86 28.32
N GLN A 90 5.62 -11.97 28.91
CA GLN A 90 5.99 -12.31 30.27
C GLN A 90 7.31 -13.02 30.37
N SER A 91 8.18 -12.51 31.21
CA SER A 91 9.27 -13.31 31.74
C SER A 91 8.71 -14.23 32.82
N GLY A 92 8.62 -15.51 32.55
CA GLY A 92 8.32 -16.52 33.56
C GLY A 92 9.44 -16.62 34.62
N GLY A 93 9.80 -15.49 35.25
CA GLY A 93 10.87 -15.43 36.25
C GLY A 93 12.01 -14.44 35.91
N LEU A 94 13.24 -14.75 36.27
CA LEU A 94 14.40 -13.84 36.32
C LEU A 94 15.04 -13.44 34.98
N SER A 95 14.53 -13.82 33.83
CA SER A 95 15.24 -13.69 32.54
C SER A 95 14.84 -12.50 31.64
N GLY A 96 13.96 -11.62 32.11
CA GLY A 96 13.48 -10.47 31.31
C GLY A 96 12.49 -10.87 30.20
N PRO A 97 11.96 -9.91 29.42
CA PRO A 97 11.02 -10.18 28.35
C PRO A 97 11.64 -11.08 27.27
N PRO A 98 10.83 -11.87 26.56
CA PRO A 98 11.33 -12.69 25.46
C PRO A 98 11.90 -11.82 24.33
N VAL A 99 13.05 -12.23 23.82
CA VAL A 99 13.72 -11.57 22.69
C VAL A 99 14.18 -12.62 21.70
N LEU A 100 13.85 -12.46 20.43
CA LEU A 100 14.39 -13.25 19.34
C LEU A 100 15.36 -12.40 18.52
N ASN A 101 16.63 -12.81 18.46
CA ASN A 101 17.64 -12.22 17.61
C ASN A 101 18.04 -13.21 16.51
N VAL A 102 17.84 -12.84 15.25
CA VAL A 102 18.24 -13.63 14.08
C VAL A 102 19.33 -12.85 13.35
N LEU A 103 20.56 -13.39 13.30
CA LEU A 103 21.66 -12.76 12.57
C LEU A 103 21.61 -13.02 11.07
N GLY A 104 20.89 -14.05 10.63
CA GLY A 104 20.52 -14.31 9.24
C GLY A 104 19.15 -13.75 8.90
N SER A 105 18.41 -14.49 8.11
CA SER A 105 17.07 -14.13 7.60
C SER A 105 15.99 -15.04 8.18
N ILE A 106 14.73 -14.59 8.12
CA ILE A 106 13.55 -15.43 8.35
C ILE A 106 12.88 -15.70 7.01
N VAL A 107 12.67 -16.99 6.69
CA VAL A 107 12.00 -17.41 5.46
C VAL A 107 10.77 -18.24 5.82
N ALA A 108 9.60 -17.74 5.42
CA ALA A 108 8.31 -18.38 5.64
C ALA A 108 7.72 -18.90 4.32
N GLY A 109 7.33 -20.18 4.31
CA GLY A 109 6.78 -20.86 3.14
C GLY A 109 5.25 -20.83 3.07
N ALA A 110 4.70 -21.57 2.13
CA ALA A 110 3.27 -21.58 1.84
C ALA A 110 2.43 -21.98 3.07
N GLY A 111 1.40 -21.18 3.39
CA GLY A 111 0.53 -21.38 4.53
C GLY A 111 1.20 -21.19 5.89
N ALA A 112 2.46 -20.74 5.94
CA ALA A 112 3.16 -20.41 7.18
C ALA A 112 2.58 -19.13 7.81
N SER A 113 2.77 -18.98 9.12
CA SER A 113 2.36 -17.78 9.86
C SER A 113 3.55 -17.20 10.63
N LEU A 114 3.69 -15.88 10.57
CA LEU A 114 4.62 -15.12 11.40
C LEU A 114 3.81 -14.22 12.34
N ILE A 115 4.02 -14.35 13.65
CA ILE A 115 3.42 -13.48 14.67
C ILE A 115 4.54 -13.03 15.57
N LEU A 116 5.15 -11.89 15.26
CA LEU A 116 6.41 -11.42 15.83
C LEU A 116 6.23 -10.11 16.60
N GLY A 117 6.68 -10.12 17.86
CA GLY A 117 6.62 -8.95 18.74
C GLY A 117 5.22 -8.64 19.26
N CYS A 118 5.15 -7.88 20.34
CA CYS A 118 3.92 -7.36 20.92
C CYS A 118 4.25 -6.19 21.86
N ASP A 119 3.25 -5.32 22.10
CA ASP A 119 3.38 -4.16 22.95
C ASP A 119 2.07 -3.88 23.73
N PRO A 120 2.13 -3.08 24.81
CA PRO A 120 0.94 -2.84 25.64
C PRO A 120 -0.08 -1.88 25.00
N VAL A 121 0.25 -1.23 23.89
CA VAL A 121 -0.58 -0.15 23.32
C VAL A 121 -1.34 -0.60 22.08
N HIS A 122 -0.66 -1.30 21.18
CA HIS A 122 -1.16 -1.59 19.85
C HIS A 122 -1.47 -3.08 19.63
N PHE A 123 -0.59 -3.95 20.14
CA PHE A 123 -0.72 -5.39 19.97
C PHE A 123 -0.42 -6.14 21.28
N THR A 124 -1.44 -6.38 22.08
CA THR A 124 -1.29 -7.00 23.41
C THR A 124 -0.68 -8.39 23.33
N CYS A 125 0.36 -8.63 24.12
CA CYS A 125 0.99 -9.94 24.21
C CYS A 125 0.01 -11.02 24.66
N PHE A 126 0.10 -12.23 24.11
CA PHE A 126 -0.83 -13.34 24.36
C PHE A 126 -0.87 -13.79 25.83
N ASP A 127 0.20 -13.57 26.56
CA ASP A 127 0.35 -13.93 27.96
C ASP A 127 0.34 -12.73 28.91
N ASP A 128 -0.15 -11.56 28.48
CA ASP A 128 -0.25 -10.40 29.37
C ASP A 128 -1.23 -10.68 30.51
N PRO A 129 -0.78 -10.54 31.77
CA PRO A 129 -1.62 -10.88 32.94
C PRO A 129 -2.77 -9.92 33.14
N THR A 130 -2.70 -8.75 32.50
CA THR A 130 -3.65 -7.65 32.65
C THR A 130 -4.15 -7.15 31.30
N PRO A 131 -4.88 -7.95 30.52
CA PRO A 131 -5.29 -7.56 29.15
C PRO A 131 -6.12 -6.27 29.10
N GLY A 132 -6.77 -5.88 30.20
CA GLY A 132 -7.50 -4.62 30.30
C GLY A 132 -6.61 -3.38 30.56
N SER A 133 -5.34 -3.59 30.92
CA SER A 133 -4.30 -2.57 31.12
C SER A 133 -2.94 -3.21 30.86
N PRO A 134 -2.63 -3.54 29.58
CA PRO A 134 -1.46 -4.32 29.22
C PRO A 134 -0.16 -3.64 29.64
N THR A 135 0.84 -4.44 30.01
CA THR A 135 2.16 -3.95 30.45
C THR A 135 3.33 -4.72 29.84
N SER A 136 3.03 -5.82 29.16
CA SER A 136 4.04 -6.72 28.59
C SER A 136 4.42 -6.34 27.18
N ALA A 137 5.70 -6.56 26.81
CA ALA A 137 6.21 -6.35 25.47
C ALA A 137 7.23 -7.42 25.09
N SER A 138 7.39 -7.68 23.79
CA SER A 138 8.47 -8.49 23.25
C SER A 138 9.00 -7.89 21.94
N GLN A 139 10.24 -8.24 21.58
CA GLN A 139 10.88 -7.72 20.38
C GLN A 139 11.54 -8.84 19.58
N THR A 140 11.50 -8.69 18.26
CA THR A 140 12.27 -9.51 17.33
C THR A 140 13.23 -8.62 16.55
N THR A 141 14.49 -9.03 16.49
CA THR A 141 15.51 -8.36 15.69
C THR A 141 16.03 -9.31 14.62
N VAL A 142 16.00 -8.90 13.35
CA VAL A 142 16.50 -9.66 12.21
C VAL A 142 17.57 -8.84 11.50
N GLN A 143 18.81 -9.35 11.44
CA GLN A 143 19.91 -8.64 10.75
C GLN A 143 19.82 -8.80 9.23
N GLY A 144 19.31 -9.94 8.75
CA GLY A 144 19.00 -10.17 7.35
C GLY A 144 17.60 -9.66 6.98
N SER A 145 16.94 -10.39 6.12
CA SER A 145 15.61 -10.06 5.58
C SER A 145 14.52 -10.99 6.12
N ILE A 146 13.28 -10.57 6.04
CA ILE A 146 12.11 -11.45 6.19
C ILE A 146 11.50 -11.67 4.81
N VAL A 147 11.35 -12.95 4.41
CA VAL A 147 10.74 -13.35 3.15
C VAL A 147 9.59 -14.30 3.44
N ALA A 148 8.38 -13.92 3.10
CA ALA A 148 7.17 -14.71 3.23
C ALA A 148 6.56 -14.92 1.84
N THR A 149 6.39 -16.20 1.45
CA THR A 149 5.86 -16.56 0.13
C THR A 149 4.64 -17.45 0.30
N ASP A 150 3.51 -17.03 -0.24
CA ASP A 150 2.21 -17.69 -0.11
C ASP A 150 1.87 -17.98 1.36
N SER A 151 2.35 -17.15 2.28
CA SER A 151 2.14 -17.29 3.71
C SER A 151 0.68 -17.08 4.07
N LEU A 152 0.26 -17.61 5.22
CA LEU A 152 -1.11 -17.47 5.68
C LEU A 152 -1.36 -16.08 6.28
N GLY A 153 -0.45 -15.60 7.13
CA GLY A 153 -0.55 -14.25 7.72
C GLY A 153 0.79 -13.83 8.30
N VAL A 154 1.09 -12.55 8.18
CA VAL A 154 2.35 -11.93 8.64
C VAL A 154 2.01 -10.75 9.53
N VAL A 155 2.10 -10.95 10.84
CA VAL A 155 1.88 -9.93 11.87
C VAL A 155 3.22 -9.65 12.54
N ILE A 156 3.75 -8.45 12.38
CA ILE A 156 5.04 -8.06 12.93
C ILE A 156 4.89 -6.71 13.63
N HIS A 157 5.15 -6.70 14.93
CA HIS A 157 5.05 -5.51 15.78
C HIS A 157 6.35 -5.24 16.54
N ASP A 158 6.64 -3.99 16.84
CA ASP A 158 7.73 -3.52 17.73
C ASP A 158 9.09 -4.19 17.46
N SER A 159 9.40 -4.41 16.21
CA SER A 159 10.54 -5.21 15.77
C SER A 159 11.49 -4.42 14.86
N THR A 160 12.71 -4.92 14.70
CA THR A 160 13.71 -4.33 13.81
C THR A 160 14.17 -5.36 12.78
N VAL A 161 14.13 -5.00 11.51
CA VAL A 161 14.62 -5.79 10.38
C VAL A 161 15.62 -4.94 9.60
N ASN A 162 16.92 -5.29 9.65
CA ASN A 162 17.94 -4.47 8.99
C ASN A 162 17.97 -4.66 7.46
N GLY A 163 17.49 -5.80 6.96
CA GLY A 163 17.31 -6.05 5.53
C GLY A 163 15.93 -5.63 5.02
N ASP A 164 15.49 -6.30 3.97
CA ASP A 164 14.16 -6.11 3.37
C ASP A 164 13.08 -6.95 4.09
N ILE A 165 11.83 -6.49 4.05
CA ILE A 165 10.65 -7.35 4.28
C ILE A 165 9.95 -7.55 2.94
N THR A 166 9.73 -8.81 2.58
CA THR A 166 8.99 -9.16 1.35
C THR A 166 7.92 -10.19 1.66
N GLU A 167 6.67 -9.85 1.41
CA GLU A 167 5.52 -10.76 1.43
C GLU A 167 4.94 -10.85 0.03
N THR A 168 4.77 -12.07 -0.48
CA THR A 168 4.27 -12.31 -1.83
C THR A 168 3.22 -13.41 -1.81
N GLY A 169 2.02 -13.10 -2.28
CA GLY A 169 0.90 -14.05 -2.31
C GLY A 169 0.36 -14.41 -0.94
N GLY A 170 -0.53 -15.39 -0.88
CA GLY A 170 -1.11 -15.90 0.36
C GLY A 170 -2.19 -15.01 0.97
N GLY A 171 -2.25 -14.94 2.32
CA GLY A 171 -3.20 -14.13 3.06
C GLY A 171 -4.49 -14.86 3.48
N GLY A 172 -4.65 -16.14 3.18
CA GLY A 172 -5.77 -16.97 3.64
C GLY A 172 -7.10 -16.76 2.92
N GLY A 173 -7.16 -15.88 1.91
CA GLY A 173 -8.35 -15.62 1.09
C GLY A 173 -9.24 -14.49 1.62
N LEU A 174 -10.22 -14.12 0.81
CA LEU A 174 -11.12 -12.98 1.06
C LEU A 174 -12.23 -13.35 2.04
N SER A 175 -11.90 -13.43 3.33
CA SER A 175 -12.86 -13.72 4.39
C SER A 175 -12.37 -13.17 5.73
N CYS A 176 -13.27 -12.53 6.48
CA CYS A 176 -13.04 -12.12 7.86
C CYS A 176 -13.63 -13.09 8.87
N ALA A 177 -14.06 -14.27 8.45
CA ALA A 177 -14.47 -15.32 9.37
C ALA A 177 -13.24 -16.04 9.96
N PRO A 178 -13.19 -16.32 11.27
CA PRO A 178 -12.18 -17.20 11.82
C PRO A 178 -12.19 -18.55 11.11
N SER A 179 -11.01 -19.06 10.80
CA SER A 179 -10.84 -20.32 10.06
C SER A 179 -10.24 -21.40 10.97
N THR A 180 -10.12 -22.62 10.44
CA THR A 180 -9.37 -23.71 11.10
C THR A 180 -7.88 -23.67 10.77
N SER A 181 -7.40 -22.58 10.21
CA SER A 181 -5.98 -22.39 9.87
C SER A 181 -5.12 -22.29 11.14
N VAL A 182 -3.83 -22.56 10.98
CA VAL A 182 -2.86 -22.41 12.09
C VAL A 182 -2.83 -20.98 12.63
N PHE A 183 -2.97 -19.98 11.78
CA PHE A 183 -3.02 -18.56 12.16
C PHE A 183 -4.24 -18.30 13.07
N SER A 184 -5.46 -18.60 12.57
CA SER A 184 -6.70 -18.33 13.31
C SER A 184 -6.79 -19.11 14.62
N GLN A 185 -6.26 -20.34 14.65
CA GLN A 185 -6.25 -21.14 15.88
C GLN A 185 -5.20 -20.65 16.89
N THR A 186 -4.07 -20.08 16.41
CA THR A 186 -3.01 -19.58 17.29
C THR A 186 -3.32 -18.20 17.82
N TYR A 187 -3.95 -17.34 16.99
CA TYR A 187 -4.18 -15.94 17.29
C TYR A 187 -5.65 -15.61 17.58
N GLU A 188 -6.57 -16.55 17.34
CA GLU A 188 -8.02 -16.41 17.55
C GLU A 188 -8.70 -15.31 16.69
N HIS A 189 -8.05 -14.90 15.61
CA HIS A 189 -8.56 -13.91 14.66
C HIS A 189 -8.69 -14.47 13.25
N SER A 190 -9.38 -13.74 12.38
CA SER A 190 -9.32 -13.94 10.93
C SER A 190 -7.90 -13.73 10.43
N VAL A 191 -7.58 -14.32 9.29
CA VAL A 191 -6.23 -14.16 8.70
C VAL A 191 -6.07 -12.74 8.16
N TYR A 192 -4.95 -12.09 8.50
CA TYR A 192 -4.55 -10.80 8.00
C TYR A 192 -3.03 -10.61 8.06
N SER A 193 -2.52 -9.58 7.42
CA SER A 193 -1.12 -9.16 7.55
C SER A 193 -1.06 -7.75 8.12
N ASP A 194 -0.12 -7.53 9.05
CA ASP A 194 0.00 -6.29 9.79
C ASP A 194 1.45 -6.00 10.17
N TYR A 195 1.88 -4.79 9.84
CA TYR A 195 3.22 -4.29 10.07
C TYR A 195 3.12 -3.00 10.89
N GLU A 196 3.44 -3.06 12.18
CA GLU A 196 3.33 -1.90 13.05
C GLU A 196 4.56 -1.63 13.90
N ASN A 197 4.88 -0.35 14.09
CA ASN A 197 6.00 0.11 14.94
C ASN A 197 7.35 -0.53 14.55
N LEU A 198 7.62 -0.71 13.25
CA LEU A 198 8.82 -1.37 12.77
C LEU A 198 9.90 -0.39 12.32
N VAL A 199 11.15 -0.81 12.51
CA VAL A 199 12.30 -0.24 11.84
C VAL A 199 12.77 -1.23 10.78
N ILE A 200 12.70 -0.84 9.51
CA ILE A 200 13.12 -1.64 8.35
C ILE A 200 14.28 -0.92 7.69
N GLY A 201 15.48 -1.50 7.71
CA GLY A 201 16.66 -0.87 7.12
C GLY A 201 16.65 -0.85 5.60
N GLY A 202 16.08 -1.88 4.99
CA GLY A 202 15.90 -2.04 3.54
C GLY A 202 14.53 -1.57 3.05
N ASN A 203 13.92 -2.36 2.16
CA ASN A 203 12.62 -2.08 1.56
C ASN A 203 11.51 -2.93 2.21
N LEU A 204 10.29 -2.41 2.17
CA LEU A 204 9.07 -3.18 2.42
C LEU A 204 8.37 -3.46 1.09
N ARG A 205 8.06 -4.73 0.81
CA ARG A 205 7.29 -5.15 -0.37
C ARG A 205 6.21 -6.12 0.04
N VAL A 206 4.95 -5.77 -0.27
CA VAL A 206 3.78 -6.63 -0.05
C VAL A 206 3.01 -6.72 -1.35
N SER A 207 2.89 -7.92 -1.92
CA SER A 207 2.31 -8.08 -3.24
C SER A 207 1.44 -9.33 -3.37
N GLY A 208 0.27 -9.18 -4.02
CA GLY A 208 -0.64 -10.30 -4.34
C GLY A 208 -1.29 -10.96 -3.12
N VAL A 209 -1.30 -10.32 -1.96
CA VAL A 209 -1.91 -10.83 -0.73
C VAL A 209 -3.43 -10.71 -0.82
N GLN A 210 -4.13 -11.78 -0.40
CA GLN A 210 -5.59 -11.82 -0.28
C GLN A 210 -5.97 -12.20 1.13
N SER A 211 -6.49 -11.27 1.92
CA SER A 211 -6.78 -11.50 3.34
C SER A 211 -8.02 -10.74 3.81
N CYS A 212 -8.35 -10.88 5.10
CA CYS A 212 -9.42 -10.11 5.72
C CYS A 212 -9.06 -8.62 5.75
N TRP A 213 -7.90 -8.30 6.26
CA TRP A 213 -7.46 -6.93 6.55
C TRP A 213 -5.96 -6.78 6.35
N PHE A 214 -5.47 -5.54 6.26
CA PHE A 214 -4.06 -5.21 6.13
C PHE A 214 -3.75 -3.87 6.79
N GLY A 215 -2.63 -3.83 7.52
CA GLY A 215 -2.07 -2.62 8.11
C GLY A 215 -0.58 -2.46 7.82
N ALA A 216 -0.16 -1.21 7.63
CA ALA A 216 1.23 -0.77 7.59
C ALA A 216 1.33 0.58 8.31
N LEU A 217 1.58 0.53 9.61
CA LEU A 217 1.41 1.68 10.48
C LEU A 217 2.68 1.99 11.28
N ARG A 218 3.02 3.28 11.37
CA ARG A 218 4.14 3.77 12.20
C ARG A 218 5.48 3.11 11.87
N LEU A 219 5.72 2.85 10.60
CA LEU A 219 6.96 2.24 10.11
C LEU A 219 8.04 3.30 9.88
N THR A 220 9.28 2.91 10.14
CA THR A 220 10.47 3.61 9.63
C THR A 220 11.15 2.72 8.60
N VAL A 221 11.12 3.09 7.33
CA VAL A 221 11.68 2.32 6.21
C VAL A 221 12.85 3.06 5.60
N GLY A 222 14.04 2.48 5.65
CA GLY A 222 15.26 3.05 5.11
C GLY A 222 15.31 3.05 3.58
N GLY A 223 14.61 2.13 2.94
CA GLY A 223 14.42 2.04 1.49
C GLY A 223 13.05 2.55 1.03
N SER A 224 12.45 1.85 0.09
CA SER A 224 11.12 2.11 -0.45
C SER A 224 10.06 1.15 0.12
N ALA A 225 8.81 1.59 0.18
CA ALA A 225 7.67 0.74 0.47
C ALA A 225 6.85 0.52 -0.81
N THR A 226 6.50 -0.73 -1.11
CA THR A 226 5.73 -1.10 -2.30
C THR A 226 4.59 -2.04 -1.93
N PHE A 227 3.38 -1.67 -2.31
CA PHE A 227 2.17 -2.45 -2.12
C PHE A 227 1.50 -2.63 -3.48
N SER A 228 1.30 -3.89 -3.93
CA SER A 228 0.83 -4.12 -5.29
C SER A 228 -0.06 -5.36 -5.43
N GLY A 229 -1.19 -5.22 -6.13
CA GLY A 229 -2.10 -6.35 -6.42
C GLY A 229 -2.72 -6.99 -5.19
N ASN A 230 -2.78 -6.28 -4.05
CA ASN A 230 -3.35 -6.80 -2.83
C ASN A 230 -4.87 -6.58 -2.80
N THR A 231 -5.60 -7.58 -2.29
CA THR A 231 -7.05 -7.50 -2.19
C THR A 231 -7.49 -7.93 -0.79
N PHE A 232 -8.32 -7.10 -0.14
CA PHE A 232 -8.79 -7.35 1.21
C PHE A 232 -10.32 -7.39 1.24
N PHE A 233 -10.88 -8.20 2.15
CA PHE A 233 -12.33 -8.39 2.24
C PHE A 233 -13.02 -7.21 2.93
N ASP A 234 -12.44 -6.72 4.03
CA ASP A 234 -12.98 -5.58 4.77
C ASP A 234 -12.80 -4.30 3.95
N GLN A 235 -13.87 -3.52 3.83
CA GLN A 235 -13.85 -2.26 3.08
C GLN A 235 -13.09 -1.15 3.83
N ASP A 236 -12.84 -1.33 5.11
CA ASP A 236 -12.03 -0.47 5.97
C ASP A 236 -10.58 -1.01 6.10
N ALA A 237 -10.23 -2.02 5.32
CA ALA A 237 -8.88 -2.57 5.25
C ALA A 237 -7.94 -1.68 4.42
N ASN A 238 -6.66 -2.05 4.42
CA ASN A 238 -5.61 -1.37 3.67
C ASN A 238 -5.19 -0.03 4.31
N GLU A 239 -4.98 -0.07 5.61
CA GLU A 239 -4.52 1.09 6.37
C GLU A 239 -3.00 1.29 6.22
N ILE A 240 -2.59 2.39 5.58
CA ILE A 240 -1.17 2.72 5.38
C ILE A 240 -0.90 4.13 5.97
N LEU A 241 -0.58 4.18 7.25
CA LEU A 241 -0.64 5.39 8.06
C LEU A 241 0.66 5.70 8.79
N ASN A 242 0.97 7.00 8.94
CA ASN A 242 2.01 7.51 9.84
C ASN A 242 3.39 6.84 9.65
N ASN A 243 3.77 6.57 8.41
CA ASN A 243 5.04 5.94 8.08
C ASN A 243 6.12 6.97 7.73
N GLN A 244 7.37 6.66 8.02
CA GLN A 244 8.54 7.42 7.59
C GLN A 244 9.32 6.57 6.57
N ILE A 245 9.16 6.88 5.29
CA ILE A 245 9.77 6.16 4.18
C ILE A 245 10.88 7.02 3.59
N SER A 246 12.14 6.54 3.61
CA SER A 246 13.27 7.30 3.04
C SER A 246 13.26 7.31 1.51
N GLY A 247 12.84 6.22 0.88
CA GLY A 247 12.69 6.08 -0.56
C GLY A 247 11.32 6.46 -1.08
N ASN A 248 10.82 5.68 -2.04
CA ASN A 248 9.52 5.86 -2.67
C ASN A 248 8.43 5.04 -1.95
N MET A 249 7.18 5.48 -2.08
CA MET A 249 6.02 4.75 -1.61
C MET A 249 5.08 4.46 -2.78
N LEU A 250 4.96 3.20 -3.17
CA LEU A 250 4.34 2.75 -4.42
C LEU A 250 3.12 1.89 -4.10
N CYS A 251 1.93 2.31 -4.57
CA CYS A 251 0.69 1.57 -4.40
C CYS A 251 0.04 1.36 -5.76
N THR A 252 -0.14 0.10 -6.17
CA THR A 252 -0.73 -0.26 -7.45
C THR A 252 -1.70 -1.42 -7.30
N ASP A 253 -2.84 -1.34 -7.98
CA ASP A 253 -3.82 -2.42 -8.05
C ASP A 253 -4.27 -2.92 -6.66
N LEU A 254 -4.60 -1.99 -5.76
CA LEU A 254 -5.06 -2.28 -4.40
C LEU A 254 -6.60 -2.26 -4.32
N SER A 255 -7.18 -3.19 -3.55
CA SER A 255 -8.62 -3.25 -3.31
C SER A 255 -8.92 -3.71 -1.88
N PRO A 256 -9.64 -2.95 -1.06
CA PRO A 256 -10.09 -1.57 -1.30
C PRO A 256 -8.93 -0.59 -1.49
N PRO A 257 -9.19 0.65 -1.91
CA PRO A 257 -8.19 1.72 -1.94
C PRO A 257 -7.56 1.94 -0.58
N VAL A 258 -6.35 2.53 -0.55
CA VAL A 258 -5.61 2.78 0.69
C VAL A 258 -6.32 3.82 1.56
N HIS A 259 -6.45 3.54 2.85
CA HIS A 259 -6.95 4.46 3.85
C HIS A 259 -5.80 5.22 4.52
N PHE A 260 -5.91 6.54 4.55
CA PHE A 260 -4.95 7.44 5.19
C PHE A 260 -5.66 8.27 6.26
N GLY A 261 -5.33 8.09 7.54
CA GLY A 261 -5.74 9.00 8.60
C GLY A 261 -7.08 8.73 9.29
N ASP A 262 -7.72 7.62 9.08
CA ASP A 262 -8.99 7.28 9.74
C ASP A 262 -8.83 6.78 11.19
N ALA A 263 -7.74 6.13 11.53
CA ALA A 263 -7.43 5.68 12.90
C ALA A 263 -6.91 6.80 13.82
N GLY A 264 -7.07 8.08 13.46
CA GLY A 264 -6.55 9.22 14.21
C GLY A 264 -5.03 9.36 14.13
N GLN A 265 -4.38 8.67 13.20
CA GLN A 265 -2.96 8.74 12.92
C GLN A 265 -2.65 9.84 11.90
N GLY A 266 -1.43 10.35 11.91
CA GLY A 266 -0.96 11.31 10.91
C GLY A 266 -0.68 10.65 9.55
N GLY A 267 -0.54 11.47 8.51
CA GLY A 267 -0.10 11.02 7.20
C GLY A 267 1.35 10.51 7.21
N SER A 268 1.72 9.75 6.19
CA SER A 268 3.09 9.26 6.03
C SER A 268 4.03 10.34 5.49
N THR A 269 5.30 10.28 5.88
CA THR A 269 6.39 11.09 5.33
C THR A 269 7.20 10.25 4.35
N VAL A 270 7.35 10.71 3.11
CA VAL A 270 8.04 10.00 2.04
C VAL A 270 9.18 10.86 1.52
N GLY A 271 10.42 10.35 1.57
CA GLY A 271 11.61 11.07 1.11
C GLY A 271 11.68 11.17 -0.42
N GLY A 272 11.21 10.14 -1.12
CA GLY A 272 11.05 10.11 -2.56
C GLY A 272 9.66 10.56 -3.00
N TYR A 273 9.01 9.77 -3.85
CA TYR A 273 7.68 10.05 -4.38
C TYR A 273 6.68 8.93 -4.01
N GLY A 274 5.39 9.29 -3.97
CA GLY A 274 4.27 8.35 -3.89
C GLY A 274 3.64 8.11 -5.26
N THR A 275 3.16 6.88 -5.55
CA THR A 275 2.40 6.56 -6.75
C THR A 275 1.13 5.80 -6.44
N GLY A 276 0.17 5.82 -7.37
CA GLY A 276 -1.14 5.24 -7.14
C GLY A 276 -1.80 5.86 -5.92
N ASP A 277 -2.49 5.06 -5.11
CA ASP A 277 -3.12 5.54 -3.89
C ASP A 277 -2.12 6.14 -2.89
N CYS A 278 -0.87 5.68 -2.90
CA CYS A 278 0.18 6.20 -2.04
C CYS A 278 0.64 7.63 -2.38
N ALA A 279 0.25 8.17 -3.50
CA ALA A 279 0.49 9.60 -3.81
C ALA A 279 -0.19 10.53 -2.80
N PHE A 280 -1.22 10.06 -2.11
CA PHE A 280 -2.01 10.82 -1.13
C PHE A 280 -1.55 10.60 0.32
N SER A 281 -0.54 9.82 0.56
CA SER A 281 -0.06 9.39 1.90
C SER A 281 0.38 10.54 2.83
N ARG A 282 0.58 11.74 2.32
CA ARG A 282 0.95 12.95 3.08
C ARG A 282 -0.23 13.78 3.57
N GLN A 283 -1.47 13.37 3.30
CA GLN A 283 -2.64 14.14 3.70
C GLN A 283 -2.81 14.12 5.22
N LEU A 284 -3.22 15.26 5.78
CA LEU A 284 -3.54 15.42 7.18
C LEU A 284 -4.72 14.54 7.59
N PRO A 285 -4.79 14.08 8.83
CA PRO A 285 -5.87 13.24 9.31
C PRO A 285 -7.22 13.95 9.13
N TYR A 286 -8.17 13.28 8.49
CA TYR A 286 -9.56 13.71 8.51
C TYR A 286 -10.13 13.44 9.90
N PRO A 287 -10.75 14.44 10.55
CA PRO A 287 -11.48 14.18 11.78
C PRO A 287 -12.76 13.42 11.44
N ASN A 288 -12.85 12.18 11.94
CA ASN A 288 -14.04 11.32 11.97
C ASN A 288 -14.45 10.58 10.68
N SER A 289 -14.12 9.31 10.65
CA SER A 289 -14.93 8.13 10.25
C SER A 289 -16.12 8.36 9.31
N THR A 290 -15.89 8.93 8.16
CA THR A 290 -16.70 8.70 6.97
C THR A 290 -15.82 8.07 5.92
N PRO A 291 -16.31 7.13 5.09
CA PRO A 291 -15.56 6.66 3.94
C PRO A 291 -15.03 7.88 3.21
N VAL A 292 -13.72 8.00 3.10
CA VAL A 292 -13.11 9.14 2.44
C VAL A 292 -13.51 9.03 0.98
N THR A 293 -14.49 9.80 0.59
CA THR A 293 -14.69 10.10 -0.82
C THR A 293 -13.43 10.87 -1.19
N TYR A 294 -12.53 10.23 -1.93
CA TYR A 294 -11.29 10.84 -2.38
C TYR A 294 -11.63 12.16 -3.07
N LEU A 295 -11.41 13.28 -2.37
CA LEU A 295 -11.26 14.54 -3.05
C LEU A 295 -9.82 14.53 -3.58
N PRO A 296 -9.63 14.54 -4.89
CA PRO A 296 -8.31 14.69 -5.44
C PRO A 296 -7.80 16.05 -5.02
N ILE A 297 -6.80 16.04 -4.24
CA ILE A 297 -5.99 17.24 -4.10
C ILE A 297 -5.30 17.41 -5.43
N ALA A 298 -5.74 18.42 -6.18
CA ALA A 298 -4.94 18.97 -7.23
C ALA A 298 -3.53 19.16 -6.64
N SER A 299 -2.59 18.32 -7.04
CA SER A 299 -1.16 18.48 -6.93
C SER A 299 -0.65 19.37 -5.77
N GLN A 300 -0.76 18.92 -4.52
CA GLN A 300 0.09 19.41 -3.46
C GLN A 300 1.08 18.33 -3.04
N ASP A 301 1.72 17.70 -4.00
CA ASP A 301 2.95 16.99 -3.77
C ASP A 301 4.06 18.03 -3.53
N THR A 302 4.42 18.21 -2.27
CA THR A 302 5.54 19.10 -1.91
C THR A 302 6.89 18.52 -2.32
N ALA A 303 6.95 17.29 -2.82
CA ALA A 303 8.17 16.68 -3.37
C ALA A 303 8.40 17.08 -4.82
N LEU A 304 7.34 17.32 -5.60
CA LEU A 304 7.44 17.83 -6.97
C LEU A 304 6.85 19.24 -7.04
N ARG A 305 7.48 20.19 -6.38
CA ARG A 305 7.19 21.62 -6.55
C ARG A 305 7.67 22.09 -7.92
N GLY A 306 7.04 21.57 -8.96
CA GLY A 306 7.45 21.92 -10.28
C GLY A 306 6.35 21.71 -11.30
N TYR A 307 6.66 22.04 -12.54
CA TYR A 307 5.75 21.92 -13.65
C TYR A 307 6.51 21.66 -14.95
N TRP A 308 5.83 21.08 -15.90
CA TRP A 308 6.28 20.95 -17.27
C TRP A 308 5.51 21.91 -18.15
N LEU A 309 6.23 22.57 -19.06
CA LEU A 309 5.63 23.31 -20.15
C LEU A 309 5.88 22.55 -21.44
N GLY A 310 4.81 22.25 -22.17
CA GLY A 310 4.89 21.65 -23.51
C GLY A 310 4.72 22.71 -24.59
N ALA A 311 5.70 22.81 -25.46
CA ALA A 311 5.61 23.67 -26.62
C ALA A 311 4.87 22.98 -27.76
N ALA A 312 4.30 23.76 -28.67
CA ALA A 312 3.52 23.23 -29.79
C ALA A 312 4.35 22.35 -30.75
N ASP A 313 5.67 22.50 -30.79
CA ASP A 313 6.59 21.65 -31.54
C ASP A 313 6.99 20.36 -30.82
N GLY A 314 6.49 20.14 -29.60
CA GLY A 314 6.79 18.98 -28.76
C GLY A 314 8.00 19.17 -27.84
N GLY A 315 8.58 20.36 -27.79
CA GLY A 315 9.62 20.73 -26.82
C GLY A 315 9.04 20.74 -25.39
N ILE A 316 9.80 20.21 -24.43
CA ILE A 316 9.40 20.20 -23.01
C ILE A 316 10.40 20.98 -22.18
N PHE A 317 9.87 21.83 -21.29
CA PHE A 317 10.65 22.59 -20.32
C PHE A 317 10.22 22.15 -18.91
N SER A 318 11.18 21.70 -18.10
CA SER A 318 10.97 21.19 -16.75
C SER A 318 11.45 22.19 -15.72
N PHE A 319 10.63 22.53 -14.74
CA PHE A 319 10.95 23.45 -13.65
C PHE A 319 10.64 22.80 -12.32
N GLY A 320 11.67 22.48 -11.52
CA GLY A 320 11.54 21.82 -10.23
C GLY A 320 11.08 20.35 -10.31
N VAL A 321 11.02 19.77 -11.50
CA VAL A 321 10.65 18.37 -11.79
C VAL A 321 11.61 17.76 -12.80
N PRO A 322 11.80 16.41 -12.83
CA PRO A 322 12.67 15.76 -13.79
C PRO A 322 12.21 15.97 -15.24
N PHE A 323 13.16 16.06 -16.17
CA PHE A 323 12.90 15.97 -17.60
C PHE A 323 12.92 14.49 -18.00
N TYR A 324 11.86 14.02 -18.65
CA TYR A 324 11.72 12.62 -19.05
C TYR A 324 11.87 12.38 -20.55
N GLY A 325 11.80 13.42 -21.36
CA GLY A 325 11.90 13.31 -22.81
C GLY A 325 11.15 14.43 -23.53
N SER A 326 11.15 14.37 -24.87
CA SER A 326 10.54 15.38 -25.74
C SER A 326 10.12 14.74 -27.05
N SER A 327 8.98 15.15 -27.58
CA SER A 327 8.51 14.74 -28.91
C SER A 327 8.90 15.71 -30.02
N ALA A 328 9.76 16.71 -29.78
CA ALA A 328 10.15 17.74 -30.77
C ALA A 328 10.76 17.14 -32.04
N SER A 329 11.49 16.02 -31.94
CA SER A 329 12.07 15.32 -33.09
C SER A 329 11.02 14.62 -33.97
N GLN A 330 9.80 14.49 -33.53
CA GLN A 330 8.72 13.81 -34.26
C GLN A 330 8.05 14.69 -35.31
N GLY A 331 8.29 16.00 -35.27
CA GLY A 331 7.79 16.96 -36.27
C GLY A 331 6.24 17.10 -36.24
N GLN A 332 5.60 16.77 -35.09
CA GLN A 332 4.15 16.83 -34.93
C GLN A 332 3.77 18.00 -34.01
N SER A 333 2.70 18.70 -34.36
CA SER A 333 2.17 19.76 -33.50
C SER A 333 1.46 19.15 -32.29
N ILE A 334 1.85 19.54 -31.07
CA ILE A 334 1.27 19.09 -29.82
C ILE A 334 0.05 19.95 -29.47
N GLY A 335 -1.09 19.26 -29.17
CA GLY A 335 -2.34 19.87 -28.77
C GLY A 335 -2.64 19.78 -27.28
N GLY A 336 -1.89 18.96 -26.53
CA GLY A 336 -2.08 18.83 -25.10
C GLY A 336 -0.94 18.11 -24.39
N ILE A 337 -0.81 18.40 -23.09
CA ILE A 337 0.09 17.73 -22.16
C ILE A 337 -0.68 17.39 -20.88
N ALA A 338 -0.46 16.20 -20.31
CA ALA A 338 -0.98 15.83 -19.01
C ALA A 338 0.11 15.08 -18.21
N ALA A 339 0.22 15.39 -16.94
CA ALA A 339 1.06 14.60 -16.04
C ALA A 339 0.49 13.17 -15.91
N THR A 340 1.37 12.17 -15.79
CA THR A 340 0.95 10.84 -15.39
C THR A 340 0.57 10.85 -13.90
N PRO A 341 -0.28 9.93 -13.44
CA PRO A 341 -0.58 9.79 -12.02
C PRO A 341 0.72 9.67 -11.20
N GLY A 342 0.79 10.38 -10.08
CA GLY A 342 2.00 10.46 -9.26
C GLY A 342 3.11 11.39 -9.77
N GLY A 343 2.91 12.07 -10.91
CA GLY A 343 3.88 13.06 -11.41
C GLY A 343 5.24 12.50 -11.85
N ILE A 344 5.32 11.20 -12.16
CA ILE A 344 6.56 10.52 -12.57
C ILE A 344 6.74 10.44 -14.07
N GLY A 345 6.02 11.25 -14.80
CA GLY A 345 6.08 11.36 -16.25
C GLY A 345 4.97 12.25 -16.78
N TYR A 346 4.87 12.33 -18.09
CA TYR A 346 3.81 13.08 -18.79
C TYR A 346 3.48 12.44 -20.11
N GLN A 347 2.31 12.77 -20.60
CA GLN A 347 1.81 12.37 -21.90
C GLN A 347 1.61 13.60 -22.76
N LEU A 348 1.97 13.49 -24.03
CA LEU A 348 1.75 14.50 -25.03
C LEU A 348 0.79 13.94 -26.08
N ALA A 349 -0.24 14.70 -26.43
CA ALA A 349 -1.10 14.36 -27.55
C ALA A 349 -0.83 15.30 -28.73
N SER A 350 -0.45 14.74 -29.88
CA SER A 350 -0.31 15.56 -31.08
C SER A 350 -1.69 15.92 -31.66
N ALA A 351 -1.77 17.05 -32.30
CA ALA A 351 -2.98 17.47 -33.02
C ALA A 351 -3.44 16.44 -34.06
N GLY A 352 -2.52 15.64 -34.60
CA GLY A 352 -2.77 14.57 -35.56
C GLY A 352 -3.20 13.24 -34.95
N GLY A 353 -3.26 13.13 -33.61
CA GLY A 353 -3.77 11.96 -32.89
C GLY A 353 -2.73 10.96 -32.38
N SER A 354 -1.43 11.25 -32.50
CA SER A 354 -0.39 10.43 -31.86
C SER A 354 -0.27 10.77 -30.37
N ILE A 355 -0.03 9.77 -29.52
CA ILE A 355 0.25 9.95 -28.10
C ILE A 355 1.69 9.53 -27.82
N PHE A 356 2.44 10.40 -27.16
CA PHE A 356 3.81 10.18 -26.72
C PHE A 356 3.81 10.14 -25.19
N ALA A 357 4.33 9.07 -24.61
CA ALA A 357 4.47 8.91 -23.18
C ALA A 357 5.93 9.02 -22.79
N GLU A 358 6.24 9.90 -21.86
CA GLU A 358 7.59 10.18 -21.38
C GLU A 358 7.69 9.95 -19.89
N GLY A 359 8.64 9.11 -19.47
CA GLY A 359 8.86 8.72 -18.08
C GLY A 359 8.80 7.22 -17.85
N PRO A 360 9.15 6.76 -16.63
CA PRO A 360 9.24 5.34 -16.30
C PRO A 360 7.88 4.63 -16.22
N HIS A 361 6.78 5.36 -16.20
CA HIS A 361 5.45 4.76 -16.16
C HIS A 361 4.91 4.65 -17.59
N PRO A 362 4.60 3.43 -18.08
CA PRO A 362 3.92 3.28 -19.36
C PRO A 362 2.47 3.74 -19.20
N ALA A 363 2.29 5.05 -19.19
CA ALA A 363 0.97 5.59 -19.37
C ALA A 363 0.55 5.36 -20.83
N CYS A 364 -0.68 5.56 -21.10
CA CYS A 364 -1.34 5.59 -22.37
C CYS A 364 -0.43 5.73 -23.59
N THR A 365 -0.40 4.72 -24.40
CA THR A 365 0.23 4.76 -25.73
C THR A 365 -0.80 4.44 -26.79
N GLY A 366 -0.71 5.07 -27.95
CA GLY A 366 -1.62 4.80 -29.05
C GLY A 366 -1.59 5.89 -30.10
N SER A 367 -2.39 5.70 -31.13
CA SER A 367 -2.59 6.70 -32.18
C SER A 367 -4.01 6.62 -32.72
N ILE A 368 -4.54 7.77 -33.09
CA ILE A 368 -5.81 7.90 -33.80
C ILE A 368 -5.47 8.06 -35.27
N ALA A 369 -5.97 7.15 -36.07
CA ALA A 369 -5.81 7.28 -37.51
C ALA A 369 -6.75 8.38 -38.04
N SER A 370 -6.17 9.55 -38.37
CA SER A 370 -6.89 10.68 -39.00
C SER A 370 -8.12 11.18 -38.22
N PRO A 371 -7.93 11.84 -37.07
CA PRO A 371 -9.06 12.44 -36.37
C PRO A 371 -9.73 13.50 -37.26
N ASN A 372 -11.07 13.59 -37.22
CA ASN A 372 -11.84 14.54 -38.04
C ASN A 372 -11.47 16.01 -37.76
N ARG A 373 -11.04 16.29 -36.54
CA ARG A 373 -10.59 17.59 -36.05
C ARG A 373 -9.33 17.42 -35.21
N PRO A 374 -8.48 18.46 -35.11
CA PRO A 374 -7.27 18.39 -34.30
C PRO A 374 -7.55 18.00 -32.85
N ILE A 375 -6.70 17.16 -32.28
CA ILE A 375 -6.69 16.90 -30.83
C ILE A 375 -6.19 18.15 -30.12
N VAL A 376 -6.89 18.56 -29.07
CA VAL A 376 -6.68 19.80 -28.32
C VAL A 376 -6.50 19.57 -26.81
N GLY A 377 -6.56 18.32 -26.37
CA GLY A 377 -6.37 17.98 -24.96
C GLY A 377 -6.12 16.50 -24.75
N VAL A 378 -5.48 16.19 -23.64
CA VAL A 378 -5.26 14.84 -23.12
C VAL A 378 -5.46 14.86 -21.60
N ALA A 379 -5.99 13.79 -21.03
CA ALA A 379 -6.12 13.61 -19.60
C ALA A 379 -5.74 12.18 -19.24
N SER A 380 -4.91 12.00 -18.20
CA SER A 380 -4.53 10.70 -17.68
C SER A 380 -5.67 10.10 -16.86
N ALA A 381 -5.90 8.81 -16.97
CA ALA A 381 -6.79 8.10 -16.07
C ALA A 381 -6.09 7.93 -14.69
N PRO A 382 -6.78 8.19 -13.58
CA PRO A 382 -6.17 8.13 -12.23
C PRO A 382 -5.54 6.78 -11.89
N GLY A 383 -6.05 5.67 -12.40
CA GLY A 383 -5.46 4.33 -12.25
C GLY A 383 -4.14 4.09 -12.98
N GLY A 384 -3.60 5.08 -13.68
CA GLY A 384 -2.24 5.07 -14.25
C GLY A 384 -2.04 4.33 -15.57
N SER A 385 -3.01 3.52 -16.01
CA SER A 385 -2.84 2.65 -17.18
C SER A 385 -3.50 3.17 -18.46
N GLY A 386 -4.27 4.26 -18.39
CA GLY A 386 -5.03 4.77 -19.54
C GLY A 386 -5.08 6.29 -19.64
N CYS A 387 -5.69 6.77 -20.71
CA CYS A 387 -5.96 8.19 -20.91
C CYS A 387 -7.15 8.42 -21.86
N TRP A 388 -7.58 9.67 -21.89
CA TRP A 388 -8.52 10.20 -22.88
C TRP A 388 -7.89 11.35 -23.63
N THR A 389 -8.20 11.44 -24.92
CA THR A 389 -7.89 12.64 -25.71
C THR A 389 -9.18 13.23 -26.26
N VAL A 390 -9.21 14.54 -26.45
CA VAL A 390 -10.33 15.26 -26.99
C VAL A 390 -9.94 16.02 -28.25
N ALA A 391 -10.75 15.87 -29.30
CA ALA A 391 -10.66 16.69 -30.49
C ALA A 391 -11.46 17.99 -30.35
N SER A 392 -11.16 19.01 -31.17
CA SER A 392 -11.82 20.31 -31.09
C SER A 392 -13.32 20.29 -31.45
N ASP A 393 -13.84 19.22 -32.06
CA ASP A 393 -15.25 18.97 -32.27
C ASP A 393 -15.92 18.25 -31.09
N GLY A 394 -15.15 17.95 -30.02
CA GLY A 394 -15.61 17.25 -28.83
C GLY A 394 -15.62 15.73 -28.98
N GLY A 395 -15.03 15.20 -30.04
CA GLY A 395 -14.75 13.75 -30.17
C GLY A 395 -13.80 13.28 -29.09
N ILE A 396 -14.15 12.21 -28.38
CA ILE A 396 -13.32 11.58 -27.35
C ILE A 396 -12.78 10.27 -27.87
N PHE A 397 -11.50 10.04 -27.58
CA PHE A 397 -10.81 8.78 -27.83
C PHE A 397 -10.22 8.26 -26.52
N SER A 398 -10.62 7.04 -26.17
CA SER A 398 -10.22 6.37 -24.93
C SER A 398 -9.15 5.34 -25.24
N PHE A 399 -8.06 5.35 -24.48
CA PHE A 399 -6.96 4.39 -24.56
C PHE A 399 -6.82 3.71 -23.21
N ASN A 400 -7.14 2.46 -23.15
CA ASN A 400 -7.14 1.67 -21.91
C ASN A 400 -7.89 2.37 -20.74
N ALA A 401 -8.94 3.11 -21.07
CA ALA A 401 -9.78 3.86 -20.13
C ALA A 401 -11.26 3.76 -20.54
N PRO A 402 -12.22 3.80 -19.61
CA PRO A 402 -13.63 3.73 -19.92
C PRO A 402 -14.09 4.90 -20.80
N PHE A 403 -14.98 4.65 -21.75
CA PHE A 403 -15.63 5.70 -22.54
C PHE A 403 -16.94 6.11 -21.84
N PHE A 404 -17.07 7.40 -21.52
CA PHE A 404 -18.24 7.94 -20.82
C PHE A 404 -19.17 8.76 -21.73
N GLY A 405 -18.76 9.08 -22.94
CA GLY A 405 -19.53 9.85 -23.90
C GLY A 405 -18.69 10.86 -24.67
N SER A 406 -19.30 11.53 -25.64
CA SER A 406 -18.60 12.41 -26.58
C SER A 406 -19.55 13.44 -27.16
N MET A 407 -19.02 14.61 -27.56
CA MET A 407 -19.74 15.62 -28.35
C MET A 407 -19.48 15.49 -29.86
N GLY A 408 -18.62 14.59 -30.32
CA GLY A 408 -18.15 14.53 -31.73
C GLY A 408 -19.24 14.31 -32.79
N SER A 409 -20.45 13.89 -32.41
CA SER A 409 -21.60 13.77 -33.31
C SER A 409 -22.57 14.94 -33.22
N LEU A 410 -22.35 15.92 -32.34
CA LEU A 410 -23.21 17.03 -32.09
C LEU A 410 -22.62 18.34 -32.61
N HIS A 411 -23.47 19.27 -33.01
CA HIS A 411 -23.03 20.60 -33.42
C HIS A 411 -22.69 21.46 -32.20
N LEU A 412 -21.43 21.87 -32.10
CA LEU A 412 -20.96 22.79 -31.06
C LEU A 412 -21.01 24.24 -31.57
N ASN A 413 -21.47 25.17 -30.74
CA ASN A 413 -21.44 26.60 -31.04
C ASN A 413 -19.99 27.12 -31.14
N LYS A 414 -19.12 26.58 -30.32
CA LYS A 414 -17.67 26.88 -30.26
C LYS A 414 -16.85 25.63 -30.08
N PRO A 415 -15.59 25.60 -30.57
CA PRO A 415 -14.73 24.44 -30.46
C PRO A 415 -14.36 24.14 -29.00
N ILE A 416 -14.15 22.87 -28.70
CA ILE A 416 -13.52 22.44 -27.46
C ILE A 416 -12.04 22.90 -27.45
N VAL A 417 -11.57 23.33 -26.28
CA VAL A 417 -10.20 23.84 -26.07
C VAL A 417 -9.48 23.14 -24.92
N GLY A 418 -10.15 22.22 -24.21
CA GLY A 418 -9.51 21.46 -23.14
C GLY A 418 -10.44 20.40 -22.55
N MET A 419 -9.85 19.52 -21.77
CA MET A 419 -10.54 18.51 -20.97
C MET A 419 -9.86 18.31 -19.62
N ALA A 420 -10.60 17.76 -18.66
CA ALA A 420 -10.06 17.30 -17.39
C ALA A 420 -10.80 16.04 -16.96
N ALA A 421 -10.07 15.02 -16.53
CA ALA A 421 -10.63 13.80 -15.94
C ALA A 421 -11.11 14.06 -14.52
N THR A 422 -12.20 13.40 -14.12
CA THR A 422 -12.60 13.39 -12.71
C THR A 422 -11.53 12.65 -11.90
N PRO A 423 -11.37 13.01 -10.66
CA PRO A 423 -10.37 12.42 -9.80
C PRO A 423 -10.56 10.92 -9.54
N GLY A 424 -11.79 10.46 -9.48
CA GLY A 424 -12.13 9.04 -9.38
C GLY A 424 -11.96 8.26 -10.68
N GLY A 425 -11.65 8.93 -11.81
CA GLY A 425 -11.57 8.26 -13.11
C GLY A 425 -12.92 7.77 -13.67
N ASP A 426 -14.01 8.18 -13.07
CA ASP A 426 -15.40 7.81 -13.38
C ASP A 426 -16.12 8.84 -14.28
N GLY A 427 -15.34 9.74 -14.89
CA GLY A 427 -15.84 10.73 -15.83
C GLY A 427 -14.80 11.74 -16.29
N TYR A 428 -15.24 12.69 -17.11
CA TYR A 428 -14.44 13.82 -17.56
C TYR A 428 -15.32 15.01 -17.96
N TYR A 429 -14.70 16.18 -17.94
CA TYR A 429 -15.28 17.43 -18.41
C TYR A 429 -14.60 17.89 -19.68
N LEU A 430 -15.36 18.49 -20.58
CA LEU A 430 -14.85 19.23 -21.74
C LEU A 430 -15.25 20.70 -21.58
N VAL A 431 -14.35 21.59 -22.01
CA VAL A 431 -14.63 23.03 -22.05
C VAL A 431 -14.53 23.55 -23.49
N ALA A 432 -15.56 24.27 -23.92
CA ALA A 432 -15.54 24.98 -25.18
C ALA A 432 -14.98 26.41 -25.00
N SER A 433 -14.58 27.06 -26.11
CA SER A 433 -13.97 28.39 -26.07
C SER A 433 -14.92 29.52 -25.64
N ASP A 434 -16.25 29.28 -25.61
CA ASP A 434 -17.23 30.16 -25.02
C ASP A 434 -17.51 29.88 -23.55
N GLY A 435 -16.80 28.87 -22.99
CA GLY A 435 -16.96 28.41 -21.62
C GLY A 435 -18.13 27.45 -21.41
N GLY A 436 -18.69 26.90 -22.48
CA GLY A 436 -19.61 25.77 -22.44
C GLY A 436 -18.92 24.57 -21.80
N ILE A 437 -19.55 23.95 -20.80
CA ILE A 437 -19.04 22.75 -20.09
C ILE A 437 -19.90 21.56 -20.47
N PHE A 438 -19.26 20.45 -20.80
CA PHE A 438 -19.88 19.17 -21.08
C PHE A 438 -19.32 18.13 -20.10
N SER A 439 -20.21 17.45 -19.37
CA SER A 439 -19.90 16.50 -18.31
C SER A 439 -20.28 15.09 -18.76
N PHE A 440 -19.36 14.13 -18.62
CA PHE A 440 -19.57 12.73 -18.98
C PHE A 440 -19.09 11.81 -17.85
N GLY A 441 -19.92 10.82 -17.51
CA GLY A 441 -19.69 9.88 -16.42
C GLY A 441 -20.33 10.30 -15.10
N SER A 442 -20.39 9.37 -14.15
CA SER A 442 -21.10 9.56 -12.87
C SER A 442 -20.38 10.56 -11.94
N GLY A 443 -19.06 10.66 -12.02
CA GLY A 443 -18.28 11.60 -11.22
C GLY A 443 -18.22 13.02 -11.78
N ALA A 444 -18.62 13.23 -13.04
CA ALA A 444 -18.57 14.54 -13.67
C ALA A 444 -19.87 15.36 -13.42
N VAL A 445 -20.04 15.82 -12.19
CA VAL A 445 -21.22 16.61 -11.80
C VAL A 445 -21.10 18.03 -12.34
N PHE A 446 -22.09 18.45 -13.14
CA PHE A 446 -22.13 19.80 -13.71
C PHE A 446 -22.26 20.86 -12.62
N GLN A 447 -21.34 21.82 -12.57
CA GLN A 447 -21.29 22.90 -11.57
C GLN A 447 -21.65 24.29 -12.15
N GLY A 448 -21.83 24.38 -13.45
CA GLY A 448 -22.12 25.62 -14.13
C GLY A 448 -21.27 25.84 -15.37
N SER A 449 -21.60 26.90 -16.13
CA SER A 449 -21.00 27.19 -17.43
C SER A 449 -21.10 28.67 -17.74
N THR A 450 -20.18 29.21 -18.51
CA THR A 450 -20.27 30.56 -19.06
C THR A 450 -20.72 30.58 -20.50
N GLY A 451 -21.17 29.46 -21.07
CA GLY A 451 -21.57 29.34 -22.48
C GLY A 451 -22.72 30.22 -22.92
N SER A 452 -23.49 30.77 -21.97
CA SER A 452 -24.56 31.78 -22.24
C SER A 452 -24.11 33.24 -22.05
N LEU A 453 -22.86 33.45 -21.59
CA LEU A 453 -22.34 34.80 -21.33
C LEU A 453 -21.56 35.34 -22.54
N THR A 454 -21.58 36.67 -22.70
CA THR A 454 -20.67 37.33 -23.65
C THR A 454 -19.32 37.52 -23.01
N LEU A 455 -18.32 36.75 -23.45
CA LEU A 455 -16.93 36.82 -22.94
C LEU A 455 -16.13 37.87 -23.74
N ASN A 456 -15.31 38.65 -23.07
CA ASN A 456 -14.38 39.58 -23.71
C ASN A 456 -13.28 38.86 -24.51
N ARG A 457 -12.91 37.66 -24.09
CA ARG A 457 -11.91 36.76 -24.72
C ARG A 457 -12.35 35.30 -24.55
N PRO A 458 -11.95 34.42 -25.47
CA PRO A 458 -12.30 33.01 -25.36
C PRO A 458 -11.62 32.35 -24.15
N ILE A 459 -12.26 31.31 -23.62
CA ILE A 459 -11.64 30.35 -22.70
C ILE A 459 -10.55 29.59 -23.47
N VAL A 460 -9.46 29.28 -22.81
CA VAL A 460 -8.29 28.61 -23.40
C VAL A 460 -7.94 27.30 -22.72
N GLY A 461 -8.62 26.93 -21.63
CA GLY A 461 -8.39 25.70 -20.89
C GLY A 461 -9.19 25.64 -19.62
N MET A 462 -9.08 24.49 -18.90
CA MET A 462 -9.72 24.26 -17.62
C MET A 462 -8.78 23.46 -16.70
N ALA A 463 -8.98 23.58 -15.41
CA ALA A 463 -8.43 22.72 -14.38
C ALA A 463 -9.54 22.38 -13.38
N LEU A 464 -9.46 21.19 -12.77
CA LEU A 464 -10.28 20.83 -11.63
C LEU A 464 -9.52 21.20 -10.36
N GLY A 465 -10.24 21.63 -9.32
CA GLY A 465 -9.70 21.97 -8.01
C GLY A 465 -10.23 21.03 -6.92
#